data_c0c60e2a057114918e797e93bd4dec03
#
_entry.id   c0c60e2a057114918e797e93bd4dec03
#
_cell.length_a   1.000
_cell.length_b   1.000
_cell.length_c   1.000
_cell.angle_alpha   90.00
_cell.angle_beta   90.00
_cell.angle_gamma   90.00
#
_symmetry.space_group_name_H-M   'P 1'
#
loop_
_entity.id
_entity.type
_entity.pdbx_description
1 polymer ?
#
loop_
_entity_poly.entity_id
_entity_poly.type
_entity_poly.pdbx_seq_one_letter_code
_entity_poly.pdbx_strand_id
1 'polypeptide(L)'
;VDNIDIRGARTHNLKDINLTLPRDKLIVITGLSGSGKSSLAFDTLYAEGQRRYVESLSAYARQFLSMMEKPDVDHIEGLSPAISIEQKSTSHNPRSTVGTITEIYDYLRLLFARVGEPRCPTHDLPLDAQTVSQMVDQVTALPTGSRIMVLAPVITERKGEHLHVFQELMGNGFIRARIDGLVVDLDHPPELEKNKKHTIEAVVDRLKVRKDMKQRLAESFETALELADGIARVSFIDSDDDTDDQVFSARYACPE
;
A
#
# COMPACT_ATOMS: atom_id res chain seq x y z
N VAL A 1 52.64 10.64 18.20
CA VAL A 1 51.58 11.21 19.07
C VAL A 1 50.89 10.04 19.75
N ASP A 2 51.04 9.92 21.06
CA ASP A 2 50.55 8.74 21.82
C ASP A 2 49.13 8.95 22.37
N ASN A 3 48.63 10.16 22.27
CA ASN A 3 47.33 10.56 22.81
C ASN A 3 46.47 11.29 21.77
N ILE A 4 45.18 11.32 22.01
CA ILE A 4 44.19 12.20 21.38
C ILE A 4 43.89 13.31 22.40
N ASP A 5 44.24 14.54 22.09
CA ASP A 5 43.99 15.70 22.94
C ASP A 5 42.81 16.51 22.40
N ILE A 6 41.80 16.72 23.25
CA ILE A 6 40.58 17.47 22.97
C ILE A 6 40.59 18.72 23.87
N ARG A 7 40.33 19.89 23.31
CA ARG A 7 40.20 21.15 24.03
C ARG A 7 38.92 21.87 23.61
N GLY A 8 38.15 22.31 24.60
CA GLY A 8 36.98 23.13 24.38
C GLY A 8 35.86 22.46 23.62
N ALA A 9 35.55 21.19 23.87
CA ALA A 9 34.43 20.50 23.20
C ALA A 9 33.08 20.97 23.75
N ARG A 10 32.25 21.55 22.87
CA ARG A 10 30.91 22.11 23.18
C ARG A 10 29.80 21.60 22.30
N THR A 11 30.06 20.59 21.51
CA THR A 11 29.06 19.98 20.61
C THR A 11 27.83 19.51 21.38
N HIS A 12 26.64 19.91 20.97
CA HIS A 12 25.35 19.62 21.61
C HIS A 12 25.32 20.03 23.08
N ASN A 13 25.30 19.05 24.00
CA ASN A 13 25.20 19.28 25.44
C ASN A 13 26.54 19.18 26.18
N LEU A 14 27.65 19.10 25.45
CA LEU A 14 28.98 19.12 26.05
C LEU A 14 29.27 20.53 26.60
N LYS A 15 29.91 20.59 27.80
CA LYS A 15 30.13 21.81 28.55
C LYS A 15 31.64 22.14 28.61
N ASP A 16 32.19 22.56 27.47
CA ASP A 16 33.58 23.00 27.36
C ASP A 16 34.57 21.95 27.90
N ILE A 17 34.47 20.73 27.37
CA ILE A 17 35.22 19.58 27.87
C ILE A 17 36.64 19.58 27.34
N ASN A 18 37.61 19.39 28.25
CA ASN A 18 39.02 19.14 27.93
C ASN A 18 39.35 17.70 28.34
N LEU A 19 39.91 16.92 27.41
CA LEU A 19 40.16 15.50 27.64
C LEU A 19 41.37 15.02 26.85
N THR A 20 42.19 14.17 27.48
CA THR A 20 43.30 13.47 26.84
C THR A 20 43.00 11.98 26.87
N LEU A 21 42.95 11.35 25.72
CA LEU A 21 42.66 9.94 25.55
C LEU A 21 43.87 9.19 25.01
N PRO A 22 44.23 8.01 25.55
CA PRO A 22 45.34 7.22 25.02
C PRO A 22 44.96 6.64 23.64
N ARG A 23 45.93 6.63 22.71
CA ARG A 23 45.76 5.88 21.43
C ARG A 23 46.03 4.40 21.62
N ASP A 24 45.58 3.61 20.66
CA ASP A 24 45.80 2.15 20.59
C ASP A 24 45.34 1.39 21.85
N LYS A 25 44.30 1.90 22.49
CA LYS A 25 43.66 1.31 23.67
C LYS A 25 42.16 1.20 23.49
N LEU A 26 41.57 0.24 24.19
CA LEU A 26 40.11 0.16 24.32
C LEU A 26 39.63 1.27 25.28
N ILE A 27 38.81 2.18 24.79
CA ILE A 27 38.23 3.27 25.57
C ILE A 27 36.73 3.02 25.71
N VAL A 28 36.23 3.02 26.95
CA VAL A 28 34.81 2.83 27.26
C VAL A 28 34.24 4.15 27.81
N ILE A 29 33.23 4.70 27.11
CA ILE A 29 32.53 5.91 27.52
C ILE A 29 31.20 5.51 28.15
N THR A 30 31.03 5.79 29.45
CA THR A 30 29.84 5.42 30.23
C THR A 30 29.15 6.65 30.82
N GLY A 31 27.88 6.48 31.20
CA GLY A 31 27.08 7.54 31.82
C GLY A 31 25.60 7.39 31.57
N LEU A 32 24.78 8.23 32.18
CA LEU A 32 23.31 8.24 32.01
C LEU A 32 22.91 8.59 30.57
N SER A 33 21.68 8.22 30.19
CA SER A 33 21.13 8.67 28.92
C SER A 33 21.09 10.20 28.85
N GLY A 34 21.49 10.78 27.71
CA GLY A 34 21.56 12.23 27.54
C GLY A 34 22.80 12.90 28.18
N SER A 35 23.77 12.15 28.73
CA SER A 35 24.99 12.73 29.35
C SER A 35 26.07 13.21 28.35
N GLY A 36 25.83 13.11 27.02
CA GLY A 36 26.79 13.57 26.01
C GLY A 36 27.77 12.52 25.50
N LYS A 37 27.60 11.22 25.85
CA LYS A 37 28.50 10.13 25.40
C LYS A 37 28.60 10.07 23.88
N SER A 38 27.44 10.06 23.20
CA SER A 38 27.38 10.03 21.74
C SER A 38 27.89 11.34 21.13
N SER A 39 27.58 12.48 21.75
CA SER A 39 28.09 13.78 21.31
C SER A 39 29.60 13.86 21.35
N LEU A 40 30.24 13.24 22.34
CA LEU A 40 31.70 13.17 22.40
C LEU A 40 32.27 12.18 21.37
N ALA A 41 31.73 10.92 21.33
CA ALA A 41 32.31 9.86 20.52
C ALA A 41 32.01 10.05 19.01
N PHE A 42 30.77 10.32 18.65
CA PHE A 42 30.33 10.38 17.24
C PHE A 42 30.36 11.82 16.71
N ASP A 43 29.67 12.73 17.39
CA ASP A 43 29.47 14.09 16.88
C ASP A 43 30.69 15.00 17.08
N THR A 44 31.70 14.58 17.85
CA THR A 44 32.96 15.32 18.05
C THR A 44 34.16 14.55 17.49
N LEU A 45 34.56 13.43 18.10
CA LEU A 45 35.76 12.70 17.70
C LEU A 45 35.67 12.09 16.30
N TYR A 46 34.61 11.30 16.04
CA TYR A 46 34.45 10.66 14.73
C TYR A 46 34.18 11.71 13.65
N ALA A 47 33.28 12.67 13.90
CA ALA A 47 32.95 13.72 12.95
C ALA A 47 34.15 14.52 12.49
N GLU A 48 35.01 14.94 13.42
CA GLU A 48 36.23 15.69 13.08
C GLU A 48 37.29 14.82 12.38
N GLY A 49 37.44 13.56 12.80
CA GLY A 49 38.32 12.61 12.11
C GLY A 49 37.89 12.34 10.68
N GLN A 50 36.62 12.11 10.45
CA GLN A 50 36.04 11.89 9.14
C GLN A 50 36.13 13.15 8.27
N ARG A 51 35.82 14.31 8.81
CA ARG A 51 35.93 15.60 8.11
C ARG A 51 37.35 15.84 7.59
N ARG A 52 38.37 15.70 8.44
CA ARG A 52 39.78 15.85 8.05
C ARG A 52 40.23 14.84 7.02
N TYR A 53 39.75 13.58 7.14
CA TYR A 53 40.03 12.55 6.15
C TYR A 53 39.44 12.91 4.79
N VAL A 54 38.18 13.31 4.73
CA VAL A 54 37.49 13.70 3.49
C VAL A 54 38.14 14.94 2.88
N GLU A 55 38.58 15.94 3.70
CA GLU A 55 39.27 17.11 3.22
C GLU A 55 40.63 16.78 2.58
N SER A 56 41.30 15.72 3.01
CA SER A 56 42.57 15.27 2.45
C SER A 56 42.43 14.61 1.06
N LEU A 57 41.20 14.22 0.66
CA LEU A 57 40.91 13.57 -0.62
C LEU A 57 40.85 14.57 -1.77
N SER A 58 40.95 14.04 -3.00
CA SER A 58 40.79 14.86 -4.21
C SER A 58 39.38 15.45 -4.31
N ALA A 59 39.25 16.57 -5.03
CA ALA A 59 37.95 17.22 -5.27
C ALA A 59 36.91 16.27 -5.91
N TYR A 60 37.35 15.36 -6.76
CA TYR A 60 36.49 14.34 -7.37
C TYR A 60 35.97 13.33 -6.35
N ALA A 61 36.85 12.81 -5.47
CA ALA A 61 36.44 11.84 -4.45
C ALA A 61 35.47 12.45 -3.41
N ARG A 62 35.65 13.74 -3.09
CA ARG A 62 34.75 14.46 -2.17
C ARG A 62 33.31 14.57 -2.65
N GLN A 63 33.05 14.50 -3.96
CA GLN A 63 31.67 14.56 -4.51
C GLN A 63 30.82 13.34 -4.13
N PHE A 64 31.45 12.21 -3.82
CA PHE A 64 30.79 10.95 -3.48
C PHE A 64 30.67 10.70 -1.98
N LEU A 65 31.27 11.56 -1.16
CA LEU A 65 31.30 11.41 0.28
C LEU A 65 30.56 12.58 0.96
N SER A 66 29.63 12.27 1.84
CA SER A 66 28.98 13.28 2.66
C SER A 66 30.01 13.88 3.64
N MET A 67 30.14 15.20 3.61
CA MET A 67 30.94 15.91 4.62
C MET A 67 30.10 16.00 5.90
N MET A 68 30.72 15.61 7.02
CA MET A 68 30.12 15.83 8.33
C MET A 68 30.24 17.32 8.72
N GLU A 69 29.30 17.81 9.49
CA GLU A 69 29.37 19.16 10.06
C GLU A 69 30.58 19.30 10.96
N LYS A 70 31.17 20.48 10.94
CA LYS A 70 32.33 20.78 11.82
C LYS A 70 31.83 20.82 13.27
N PRO A 71 32.38 19.97 14.17
CA PRO A 71 32.00 20.01 15.57
C PRO A 71 32.45 21.33 16.24
N ASP A 72 31.68 21.74 17.25
CA ASP A 72 32.05 22.88 18.09
C ASP A 72 33.13 22.45 19.10
N VAL A 73 34.38 22.65 18.70
CA VAL A 73 35.58 22.31 19.49
C VAL A 73 36.70 23.26 19.13
N ASP A 74 37.46 23.71 20.13
CA ASP A 74 38.58 24.63 19.91
C ASP A 74 39.76 23.93 19.24
N HIS A 75 40.12 22.74 19.70
CA HIS A 75 41.25 21.99 19.16
C HIS A 75 41.12 20.49 19.42
N ILE A 76 41.47 19.67 18.41
CA ILE A 76 41.65 18.22 18.54
C ILE A 76 42.93 17.82 17.82
N GLU A 77 43.78 17.08 18.52
CA GLU A 77 45.02 16.51 17.99
C GLU A 77 45.03 14.98 18.11
N GLY A 78 45.89 14.33 17.32
CA GLY A 78 46.13 12.89 17.43
C GLY A 78 45.06 12.00 16.79
N LEU A 79 44.06 12.55 16.05
CA LEU A 79 43.08 11.78 15.36
C LEU A 79 43.69 10.98 14.20
N SER A 80 43.16 9.77 13.96
CA SER A 80 43.40 8.97 12.76
C SER A 80 42.06 8.76 12.03
N PRO A 81 42.10 8.35 10.75
CA PRO A 81 40.88 7.93 10.07
C PRO A 81 40.13 6.86 10.88
N ALA A 82 38.83 7.04 11.04
CA ALA A 82 38.01 6.19 11.91
C ALA A 82 36.79 5.64 11.17
N ILE A 83 36.30 4.52 11.65
CA ILE A 83 35.06 3.90 11.21
C ILE A 83 34.06 3.98 12.36
N SER A 84 32.86 4.47 12.10
CA SER A 84 31.75 4.46 13.05
C SER A 84 30.79 3.33 12.76
N ILE A 85 30.40 2.59 13.80
CA ILE A 85 29.33 1.60 13.74
C ILE A 85 28.29 2.05 14.77
N GLU A 86 27.19 2.58 14.28
CA GLU A 86 26.13 3.14 15.10
C GLU A 86 25.01 2.12 15.33
N GLN A 87 24.38 2.22 16.50
CA GLN A 87 23.23 1.37 16.84
C GLN A 87 21.98 1.70 15.99
N LYS A 88 21.88 2.94 15.51
CA LYS A 88 20.82 3.40 14.59
C LYS A 88 21.47 4.22 13.49
N SER A 89 21.69 3.63 12.33
CA SER A 89 21.87 4.43 11.13
C SER A 89 20.49 4.95 10.72
N THR A 90 20.25 6.25 10.86
CA THR A 90 19.12 6.88 10.15
C THR A 90 19.44 6.77 8.66
N SER A 91 18.76 5.89 7.96
CA SER A 91 18.84 5.86 6.50
C SER A 91 18.49 7.25 5.99
N HIS A 92 19.36 7.87 5.21
CA HIS A 92 19.09 9.14 4.55
C HIS A 92 17.93 9.05 3.53
N ASN A 93 17.45 7.84 3.25
CA ASN A 93 16.27 7.62 2.43
C ASN A 93 15.04 7.41 3.34
N PRO A 94 14.12 8.38 3.44
CA PRO A 94 12.94 8.28 4.30
C PRO A 94 11.98 7.14 3.89
N ARG A 95 12.16 6.55 2.69
CA ARG A 95 11.39 5.41 2.20
C ARG A 95 12.06 4.06 2.49
N SER A 96 13.24 4.04 3.09
CA SER A 96 13.98 2.83 3.39
C SER A 96 13.56 2.27 4.76
N THR A 97 13.16 1.00 4.79
CA THR A 97 12.83 0.26 6.01
C THR A 97 13.86 -0.84 6.25
N VAL A 98 13.88 -1.39 7.46
CA VAL A 98 14.72 -2.58 7.77
C VAL A 98 14.44 -3.70 6.78
N GLY A 99 13.18 -3.94 6.46
CA GLY A 99 12.78 -4.99 5.51
C GLY A 99 13.37 -4.82 4.10
N THR A 100 13.53 -3.58 3.62
CA THR A 100 14.12 -3.29 2.31
C THR A 100 15.65 -3.38 2.32
N ILE A 101 16.30 -2.91 3.38
CA ILE A 101 17.78 -2.95 3.50
C ILE A 101 18.29 -4.39 3.68
N THR A 102 17.52 -5.22 4.38
CA THR A 102 17.88 -6.62 4.65
C THR A 102 17.36 -7.60 3.60
N GLU A 103 16.68 -7.12 2.55
CA GLU A 103 16.01 -7.93 1.52
C GLU A 103 14.88 -8.84 2.06
N ILE A 104 14.59 -8.78 3.36
CA ILE A 104 13.51 -9.58 3.99
C ILE A 104 12.16 -9.29 3.32
N TYR A 105 11.93 -8.06 2.90
CA TYR A 105 10.69 -7.66 2.24
C TYR A 105 10.47 -8.42 0.92
N ASP A 106 11.52 -8.69 0.15
CA ASP A 106 11.41 -9.42 -1.12
C ASP A 106 11.07 -10.89 -0.88
N TYR A 107 11.64 -11.50 0.15
CA TYR A 107 11.25 -12.85 0.58
C TYR A 107 9.82 -12.91 1.09
N LEU A 108 9.37 -11.92 1.89
CA LEU A 108 7.98 -11.83 2.35
C LEU A 108 7.00 -11.65 1.19
N ARG A 109 7.32 -10.82 0.21
CA ARG A 109 6.49 -10.67 -1.00
C ARG A 109 6.32 -12.00 -1.73
N LEU A 110 7.41 -12.74 -1.92
CA LEU A 110 7.36 -14.04 -2.57
C LEU A 110 6.55 -15.05 -1.75
N LEU A 111 6.76 -15.09 -0.43
CA LEU A 111 6.03 -15.97 0.48
C LEU A 111 4.53 -15.70 0.42
N PHE A 112 4.10 -14.45 0.62
CA PHE A 112 2.68 -14.09 0.59
C PHE A 112 2.06 -14.27 -0.80
N ALA A 113 2.80 -14.03 -1.88
CA ALA A 113 2.32 -14.27 -3.24
C ALA A 113 2.09 -15.76 -3.56
N ARG A 114 2.80 -16.68 -2.88
CA ARG A 114 2.74 -18.13 -3.15
C ARG A 114 1.82 -18.91 -2.22
N VAL A 115 1.76 -18.52 -0.96
CA VAL A 115 1.03 -19.28 0.09
C VAL A 115 0.11 -18.39 0.93
N GLY A 116 0.10 -17.09 0.68
CA GLY A 116 -0.78 -16.16 1.38
C GLY A 116 -2.23 -16.32 0.95
N GLU A 117 -3.14 -16.30 1.91
CA GLU A 117 -4.59 -16.21 1.68
C GLU A 117 -4.98 -14.74 1.78
N PRO A 118 -5.41 -14.12 0.66
CA PRO A 118 -5.80 -12.71 0.69
C PRO A 118 -7.11 -12.54 1.48
N ARG A 119 -7.12 -11.55 2.37
CA ARG A 119 -8.30 -11.22 3.18
C ARG A 119 -8.63 -9.74 3.07
N CYS A 120 -9.90 -9.42 3.17
CA CYS A 120 -10.36 -8.03 3.21
C CYS A 120 -9.84 -7.35 4.49
N PRO A 121 -9.13 -6.21 4.40
CA PRO A 121 -8.60 -5.54 5.58
C PRO A 121 -9.68 -4.92 6.48
N THR A 122 -10.90 -4.73 5.97
CA THR A 122 -12.01 -4.15 6.72
C THR A 122 -12.89 -5.22 7.37
N HIS A 123 -13.20 -6.30 6.64
CA HIS A 123 -14.20 -7.30 7.06
C HIS A 123 -13.57 -8.66 7.41
N ASP A 124 -12.25 -8.84 7.23
CA ASP A 124 -11.51 -10.11 7.43
C ASP A 124 -12.08 -11.32 6.67
N LEU A 125 -12.89 -11.06 5.63
CA LEU A 125 -13.41 -12.10 4.75
C LEU A 125 -12.33 -12.56 3.77
N PRO A 126 -12.26 -13.88 3.43
CA PRO A 126 -11.36 -14.37 2.40
C PRO A 126 -11.74 -13.74 1.06
N LEU A 127 -10.73 -13.35 0.29
CA LEU A 127 -10.90 -12.78 -1.05
C LEU A 127 -10.50 -13.85 -2.07
N ASP A 128 -11.48 -14.42 -2.77
CA ASP A 128 -11.28 -15.42 -3.80
C ASP A 128 -11.57 -14.82 -5.18
N ALA A 129 -10.63 -14.99 -6.12
CA ALA A 129 -10.90 -14.72 -7.52
C ALA A 129 -11.54 -15.96 -8.14
N GLN A 130 -12.79 -15.83 -8.57
CA GLN A 130 -13.54 -16.91 -9.20
C GLN A 130 -13.34 -16.88 -10.71
N THR A 131 -13.24 -18.06 -11.32
CA THR A 131 -13.33 -18.18 -12.77
C THR A 131 -14.79 -18.12 -13.22
N VAL A 132 -15.04 -17.68 -14.47
CA VAL A 132 -16.39 -17.66 -15.04
C VAL A 132 -17.06 -19.05 -14.95
N SER A 133 -16.30 -20.13 -15.13
CA SER A 133 -16.83 -21.50 -14.99
C SER A 133 -17.34 -21.80 -13.58
N GLN A 134 -16.60 -21.36 -12.54
CA GLN A 134 -17.04 -21.53 -11.14
C GLN A 134 -18.30 -20.70 -10.84
N MET A 135 -18.38 -19.46 -11.35
CA MET A 135 -19.58 -18.62 -11.22
C MET A 135 -20.80 -19.28 -11.86
N VAL A 136 -20.64 -19.79 -13.09
CA VAL A 136 -21.68 -20.50 -13.82
C VAL A 136 -22.14 -21.76 -13.06
N ASP A 137 -21.22 -22.54 -12.52
CA ASP A 137 -21.54 -23.75 -11.77
C ASP A 137 -22.31 -23.43 -10.48
N GLN A 138 -21.93 -22.36 -9.76
CA GLN A 138 -22.67 -21.91 -8.58
C GLN A 138 -24.10 -21.48 -8.92
N VAL A 139 -24.30 -20.69 -9.97
CA VAL A 139 -25.63 -20.21 -10.37
C VAL A 139 -26.48 -21.34 -10.93
N THR A 140 -25.90 -22.30 -11.67
CA THR A 140 -26.64 -23.47 -12.17
C THR A 140 -27.02 -24.47 -11.08
N ALA A 141 -26.39 -24.40 -9.89
CA ALA A 141 -26.77 -25.19 -8.72
C ALA A 141 -28.01 -24.63 -7.99
N LEU A 142 -28.45 -23.41 -8.30
CA LEU A 142 -29.67 -22.81 -7.75
C LEU A 142 -30.91 -23.64 -8.16
N PRO A 143 -32.04 -23.53 -7.42
CA PRO A 143 -33.27 -24.27 -7.75
C PRO A 143 -33.72 -24.04 -9.19
N THR A 144 -33.99 -25.12 -9.92
CA THR A 144 -34.46 -25.03 -11.28
C THR A 144 -35.78 -24.25 -11.35
N GLY A 145 -35.85 -23.27 -12.23
CA GLY A 145 -37.01 -22.40 -12.37
C GLY A 145 -36.87 -21.04 -11.72
N SER A 146 -35.87 -20.83 -10.84
CA SER A 146 -35.59 -19.50 -10.25
C SER A 146 -35.36 -18.47 -11.35
N ARG A 147 -35.95 -17.28 -11.19
CA ARG A 147 -35.75 -16.14 -12.10
C ARG A 147 -34.67 -15.25 -11.54
N ILE A 148 -33.63 -15.03 -12.31
CA ILE A 148 -32.44 -14.26 -11.89
C ILE A 148 -32.12 -13.15 -12.88
N MET A 149 -31.44 -12.12 -12.38
CA MET A 149 -30.77 -11.07 -13.17
C MET A 149 -29.27 -11.15 -12.96
N VAL A 150 -28.51 -11.07 -14.05
CA VAL A 150 -27.07 -10.83 -14.01
C VAL A 150 -26.85 -9.32 -14.12
N LEU A 151 -26.18 -8.75 -13.15
CA LEU A 151 -25.98 -7.31 -12.97
C LEU A 151 -24.49 -6.97 -12.99
N ALA A 152 -24.16 -5.82 -13.57
CA ALA A 152 -22.83 -5.24 -13.55
C ALA A 152 -22.85 -3.94 -12.73
N PRO A 153 -22.26 -3.88 -11.52
CA PRO A 153 -22.23 -2.68 -10.68
C PRO A 153 -21.23 -1.65 -11.22
N VAL A 154 -21.72 -0.69 -12.00
CA VAL A 154 -20.90 0.37 -12.63
C VAL A 154 -20.67 1.57 -11.71
N ILE A 155 -21.61 1.86 -10.81
CA ILE A 155 -21.50 2.87 -9.76
C ILE A 155 -21.92 2.23 -8.43
N THR A 156 -21.07 2.33 -7.41
CA THR A 156 -21.38 1.85 -6.06
C THR A 156 -21.17 2.97 -5.05
N GLU A 157 -22.25 3.34 -4.33
CA GLU A 157 -22.24 4.31 -3.22
C GLU A 157 -21.56 5.66 -3.56
N ARG A 158 -21.73 6.18 -4.79
CA ARG A 158 -21.13 7.44 -5.24
C ARG A 158 -22.15 8.55 -5.38
N LYS A 159 -21.78 9.76 -4.95
CA LYS A 159 -22.60 10.97 -5.14
C LYS A 159 -22.51 11.45 -6.58
N GLY A 160 -23.65 11.95 -7.11
CA GLY A 160 -23.70 12.54 -8.46
C GLY A 160 -25.00 12.22 -9.19
N GLU A 161 -25.26 12.94 -10.26
CA GLU A 161 -26.40 12.73 -11.16
C GLU A 161 -26.18 11.60 -12.17
N HIS A 162 -24.91 11.22 -12.39
CA HIS A 162 -24.45 10.10 -13.24
C HIS A 162 -25.03 10.03 -14.66
N LEU A 163 -25.47 11.16 -15.24
CA LEU A 163 -26.08 11.21 -16.57
C LEU A 163 -25.19 10.59 -17.67
N HIS A 164 -23.88 10.80 -17.58
CA HIS A 164 -22.92 10.23 -18.53
C HIS A 164 -22.90 8.69 -18.50
N VAL A 165 -23.10 8.08 -17.32
CA VAL A 165 -23.16 6.62 -17.15
C VAL A 165 -24.38 6.04 -17.88
N PHE A 166 -25.53 6.69 -17.78
CA PHE A 166 -26.73 6.26 -18.52
C PHE A 166 -26.52 6.33 -20.02
N GLN A 167 -25.89 7.41 -20.52
CA GLN A 167 -25.56 7.56 -21.94
C GLN A 167 -24.60 6.48 -22.43
N GLU A 168 -23.57 6.16 -21.61
CA GLU A 168 -22.60 5.10 -21.91
C GLU A 168 -23.26 3.73 -21.96
N LEU A 169 -24.10 3.39 -20.98
CA LEU A 169 -24.82 2.13 -20.95
C LEU A 169 -25.75 1.97 -22.16
N MET A 170 -26.51 3.02 -22.53
CA MET A 170 -27.33 3.00 -23.73
C MET A 170 -26.50 2.86 -25.01
N GLY A 171 -25.35 3.56 -25.09
CA GLY A 171 -24.41 3.45 -26.20
C GLY A 171 -23.85 2.03 -26.38
N ASN A 172 -23.68 1.30 -25.28
CA ASN A 172 -23.25 -0.10 -25.26
C ASN A 172 -24.41 -1.10 -25.46
N GLY A 173 -25.65 -0.61 -25.69
CA GLY A 173 -26.82 -1.45 -26.02
C GLY A 173 -27.59 -1.99 -24.82
N PHE A 174 -27.29 -1.54 -23.59
CA PHE A 174 -28.09 -1.92 -22.42
C PHE A 174 -29.42 -1.16 -22.42
N ILE A 175 -30.50 -1.89 -22.09
CA ILE A 175 -31.88 -1.36 -22.11
C ILE A 175 -32.31 -0.98 -20.68
N ARG A 176 -31.78 -1.64 -19.66
CA ARG A 176 -32.20 -1.51 -18.26
C ARG A 176 -31.03 -1.39 -17.31
N ALA A 177 -31.25 -0.68 -16.22
CA ALA A 177 -30.38 -0.66 -15.07
C ALA A 177 -31.19 -0.84 -13.77
N ARG A 178 -30.54 -1.36 -12.74
CA ARG A 178 -31.03 -1.30 -11.37
C ARG A 178 -30.39 -0.09 -10.70
N ILE A 179 -31.20 0.84 -10.23
CA ILE A 179 -30.76 2.09 -9.59
C ILE A 179 -31.35 2.10 -8.19
N ASP A 180 -30.46 2.14 -7.18
CA ASP A 180 -30.85 2.12 -5.76
C ASP A 180 -31.87 1.03 -5.45
N GLY A 181 -31.67 -0.19 -6.00
CA GLY A 181 -32.54 -1.35 -5.83
C GLY A 181 -33.70 -1.44 -6.84
N LEU A 182 -34.04 -0.38 -7.57
CA LEU A 182 -35.17 -0.36 -8.50
C LEU A 182 -34.73 -0.57 -9.95
N VAL A 183 -35.34 -1.53 -10.65
CA VAL A 183 -35.09 -1.76 -12.08
C VAL A 183 -35.85 -0.72 -12.91
N VAL A 184 -35.14 0.02 -13.74
CA VAL A 184 -35.67 1.07 -14.61
C VAL A 184 -35.22 0.87 -16.05
N ASP A 185 -36.03 1.37 -17.01
CA ASP A 185 -35.65 1.40 -18.41
C ASP A 185 -34.76 2.62 -18.66
N LEU A 186 -33.65 2.40 -19.37
CA LEU A 186 -32.64 3.46 -19.63
C LEU A 186 -33.12 4.49 -20.67
N ASP A 187 -34.20 4.24 -21.42
CA ASP A 187 -34.79 5.23 -22.31
C ASP A 187 -35.35 6.45 -21.55
N HIS A 188 -35.72 6.26 -20.28
CA HIS A 188 -36.25 7.30 -19.41
C HIS A 188 -35.62 7.15 -18.02
N PRO A 189 -34.31 7.44 -17.88
CA PRO A 189 -33.62 7.31 -16.60
C PRO A 189 -34.17 8.33 -15.59
N PRO A 190 -34.27 7.96 -14.31
CA PRO A 190 -34.71 8.89 -13.27
C PRO A 190 -33.68 9.99 -13.06
N GLU A 191 -34.13 11.19 -12.65
CA GLU A 191 -33.26 12.24 -12.18
C GLU A 191 -32.71 11.86 -10.80
N LEU A 192 -31.36 11.81 -10.68
CA LEU A 192 -30.67 11.45 -9.44
C LEU A 192 -30.24 12.71 -8.68
N GLU A 193 -30.34 12.67 -7.36
CA GLU A 193 -29.94 13.78 -6.49
C GLU A 193 -28.40 13.88 -6.40
N LYS A 194 -27.83 15.01 -6.86
CA LYS A 194 -26.39 15.26 -6.91
C LYS A 194 -25.64 15.01 -5.58
N ASN A 195 -26.28 15.27 -4.45
CA ASN A 195 -25.66 15.20 -3.12
C ASN A 195 -25.89 13.86 -2.41
N LYS A 196 -26.68 12.96 -3.00
CA LYS A 196 -26.99 11.64 -2.48
C LYS A 196 -26.08 10.60 -3.10
N LYS A 197 -25.79 9.56 -2.36
CA LYS A 197 -25.07 8.41 -2.89
C LYS A 197 -26.02 7.51 -3.65
N HIS A 198 -25.60 7.07 -4.81
CA HIS A 198 -26.36 6.18 -5.68
C HIS A 198 -25.56 4.95 -6.04
N THR A 199 -26.25 3.85 -6.23
CA THR A 199 -25.73 2.60 -6.78
C THR A 199 -26.43 2.32 -8.11
N ILE A 200 -25.64 2.15 -9.18
CA ILE A 200 -26.16 1.91 -10.54
C ILE A 200 -25.55 0.61 -11.05
N GLU A 201 -26.40 -0.32 -11.45
CA GLU A 201 -26.01 -1.63 -11.95
C GLU A 201 -26.68 -1.87 -13.31
N ALA A 202 -25.89 -2.14 -14.34
CA ALA A 202 -26.44 -2.50 -15.64
C ALA A 202 -27.07 -3.89 -15.58
N VAL A 203 -28.28 -4.04 -16.08
CA VAL A 203 -28.93 -5.35 -16.24
C VAL A 203 -28.39 -6.00 -17.52
N VAL A 204 -27.46 -6.94 -17.35
CA VAL A 204 -26.81 -7.62 -18.47
C VAL A 204 -27.74 -8.67 -19.06
N ASP A 205 -28.34 -9.50 -18.21
CA ASP A 205 -29.29 -10.53 -18.68
C ASP A 205 -30.34 -10.85 -17.60
N ARG A 206 -31.47 -11.39 -18.05
CA ARG A 206 -32.55 -11.91 -17.20
C ARG A 206 -32.85 -13.35 -17.63
N LEU A 207 -32.61 -14.29 -16.72
CA LEU A 207 -32.58 -15.71 -17.01
C LEU A 207 -33.52 -16.49 -16.07
N LYS A 208 -33.96 -17.64 -16.54
CA LYS A 208 -34.61 -18.66 -15.69
C LYS A 208 -33.64 -19.83 -15.55
N VAL A 209 -33.30 -20.21 -14.33
CA VAL A 209 -32.32 -21.28 -14.05
C VAL A 209 -32.79 -22.61 -14.70
N ARG A 210 -31.96 -23.11 -15.62
CA ARG A 210 -32.16 -24.37 -16.36
C ARG A 210 -30.79 -24.99 -16.67
N LYS A 211 -30.77 -26.29 -16.94
CA LYS A 211 -29.51 -27.03 -17.21
C LYS A 211 -28.83 -26.65 -18.53
N ASP A 212 -29.56 -26.11 -19.47
CA ASP A 212 -29.12 -25.78 -20.84
C ASP A 212 -28.62 -24.33 -21.00
N MET A 213 -28.53 -23.55 -19.90
CA MET A 213 -28.20 -22.13 -19.96
C MET A 213 -26.71 -21.80 -19.72
N LYS A 214 -25.87 -22.81 -19.51
CA LYS A 214 -24.45 -22.57 -19.09
C LYS A 214 -23.69 -21.66 -20.04
N GLN A 215 -23.83 -21.85 -21.36
CA GLN A 215 -23.12 -21.00 -22.32
C GLN A 215 -23.61 -19.55 -22.25
N ARG A 216 -24.91 -19.32 -22.30
CA ARG A 216 -25.50 -17.97 -22.21
C ARG A 216 -25.15 -17.28 -20.91
N LEU A 217 -25.16 -18.03 -19.80
CA LEU A 217 -24.76 -17.49 -18.48
C LEU A 217 -23.29 -17.11 -18.44
N ALA A 218 -22.39 -17.89 -19.06
CA ALA A 218 -21.00 -17.57 -19.18
C ALA A 218 -20.77 -16.26 -19.95
N GLU A 219 -21.41 -16.11 -21.11
CA GLU A 219 -21.37 -14.88 -21.91
C GLU A 219 -21.90 -13.66 -21.12
N SER A 220 -22.98 -13.86 -20.34
CA SER A 220 -23.52 -12.80 -19.46
C SER A 220 -22.54 -12.42 -18.35
N PHE A 221 -21.86 -13.39 -17.73
CA PHE A 221 -20.82 -13.10 -16.73
C PHE A 221 -19.61 -12.38 -17.34
N GLU A 222 -19.11 -12.83 -18.49
CA GLU A 222 -18.00 -12.16 -19.18
C GLU A 222 -18.34 -10.70 -19.46
N THR A 223 -19.52 -10.41 -19.99
CA THR A 223 -20.01 -9.04 -20.22
C THR A 223 -20.10 -8.23 -18.92
N ALA A 224 -20.67 -8.83 -17.85
CA ALA A 224 -20.80 -8.14 -16.57
C ALA A 224 -19.44 -7.82 -15.94
N LEU A 225 -18.51 -8.78 -15.97
CA LEU A 225 -17.16 -8.63 -15.41
C LEU A 225 -16.32 -7.60 -16.18
N GLU A 226 -16.47 -7.55 -17.51
CA GLU A 226 -15.81 -6.54 -18.34
C GLU A 226 -16.34 -5.14 -18.03
N LEU A 227 -17.65 -4.97 -17.92
CA LEU A 227 -18.29 -3.68 -17.68
C LEU A 227 -18.03 -3.13 -16.27
N ALA A 228 -17.96 -3.99 -15.25
CA ALA A 228 -17.84 -3.62 -13.86
C ALA A 228 -16.48 -4.00 -13.23
N ASP A 229 -15.42 -3.96 -14.02
CA ASP A 229 -14.02 -4.12 -13.58
C ASP A 229 -13.77 -5.40 -12.75
N GLY A 230 -14.40 -6.51 -13.17
CA GLY A 230 -14.21 -7.84 -12.60
C GLY A 230 -15.22 -8.20 -11.50
N ILE A 231 -16.28 -7.45 -11.34
CA ILE A 231 -17.37 -7.73 -10.39
C ILE A 231 -18.66 -8.00 -11.16
N ALA A 232 -19.40 -9.03 -10.76
CA ALA A 232 -20.74 -9.29 -11.23
C ALA A 232 -21.66 -9.60 -10.04
N ARG A 233 -22.95 -9.36 -10.19
CA ARG A 233 -23.94 -9.67 -9.16
C ARG A 233 -25.09 -10.46 -9.78
N VAL A 234 -25.60 -11.42 -9.02
CA VAL A 234 -26.80 -12.17 -9.41
C VAL A 234 -27.88 -11.91 -8.37
N SER A 235 -29.00 -11.34 -8.84
CA SER A 235 -30.16 -10.99 -8.03
C SER A 235 -31.36 -11.88 -8.41
N PHE A 236 -32.18 -12.21 -7.42
CA PHE A 236 -33.42 -12.95 -7.66
C PHE A 236 -34.55 -11.97 -7.99
N ILE A 237 -35.23 -12.19 -9.14
CA ILE A 237 -36.31 -11.29 -9.63
C ILE A 237 -37.55 -11.36 -8.73
N ASP A 238 -37.75 -12.47 -8.05
CA ASP A 238 -38.93 -12.73 -7.21
C ASP A 238 -38.70 -12.43 -5.73
N SER A 239 -37.52 -11.95 -5.36
CA SER A 239 -37.18 -11.49 -4.00
C SER A 239 -37.28 -9.97 -3.95
N ASP A 240 -38.04 -9.45 -3.01
CA ASP A 240 -38.12 -8.01 -2.72
C ASP A 240 -36.96 -7.54 -1.83
N ASP A 241 -36.04 -8.45 -1.46
CA ASP A 241 -34.93 -8.18 -0.54
C ASP A 241 -33.59 -8.24 -1.28
N ASP A 242 -32.90 -7.10 -1.39
CA ASP A 242 -31.55 -6.98 -1.99
C ASP A 242 -30.48 -7.75 -1.18
N THR A 243 -30.80 -8.21 0.03
CA THR A 243 -29.89 -9.00 0.87
C THR A 243 -29.62 -10.41 0.34
N ASP A 244 -30.44 -10.92 -0.60
CA ASP A 244 -30.28 -12.22 -1.23
C ASP A 244 -29.33 -12.19 -2.45
N ASP A 245 -28.79 -11.03 -2.82
CA ASP A 245 -27.90 -10.88 -3.96
C ASP A 245 -26.59 -11.64 -3.75
N GLN A 246 -26.18 -12.43 -4.74
CA GLN A 246 -24.89 -13.09 -4.76
C GLN A 246 -23.86 -12.26 -5.53
N VAL A 247 -22.76 -11.90 -4.87
CA VAL A 247 -21.65 -11.17 -5.49
C VAL A 247 -20.60 -12.16 -5.97
N PHE A 248 -20.15 -11.97 -7.21
CA PHE A 248 -19.11 -12.75 -7.88
C PHE A 248 -17.96 -11.82 -8.25
N SER A 249 -16.74 -12.27 -8.05
CA SER A 249 -15.55 -11.50 -8.40
C SER A 249 -14.54 -12.35 -9.16
N ALA A 250 -14.12 -11.85 -10.32
CA ALA A 250 -12.98 -12.39 -11.07
C ALA A 250 -11.64 -11.86 -10.53
N ARG A 251 -11.67 -10.94 -9.56
CA ARG A 251 -10.52 -10.35 -8.87
C ARG A 251 -10.67 -10.58 -7.37
N TYR A 252 -9.59 -10.36 -6.64
CA TYR A 252 -9.60 -10.38 -5.17
C TYR A 252 -10.35 -9.14 -4.62
N ALA A 253 -11.67 -9.13 -4.73
CA ALA A 253 -12.53 -8.05 -4.24
C ALA A 253 -13.40 -8.54 -3.08
N CYS A 254 -13.65 -7.66 -2.10
CA CYS A 254 -14.55 -7.96 -1.00
C CYS A 254 -16.01 -7.95 -1.50
N PRO A 255 -16.84 -8.94 -1.12
CA PRO A 255 -18.25 -8.95 -1.49
C PRO A 255 -19.10 -7.91 -0.74
N GLU A 256 -18.58 -7.35 0.37
CA GLU A 256 -19.19 -6.30 1.19
C GLU A 256 -18.59 -4.92 0.96
#